data_b7937f148edeb9612f078d557acaa2c5
#
_entry.id   b7937f148edeb9612f078d557acaa2c5
#
_cell.length_a   1.000
_cell.length_b   1.000
_cell.length_c   1.000
_cell.angle_alpha   90.00
_cell.angle_beta   90.00
_cell.angle_gamma   90.00
#
_symmetry.space_group_name_H-M   'P 1'
#
loop_
_entity.id
_entity.type
_entity.pdbx_description
1 polymer ?
#
loop_
_entity_poly.entity_id
_entity_poly.type
_entity_poly.pdbx_seq_one_letter_code
_entity_poly.pdbx_strand_id
1 'polypeptide(L)'
;SEMCIRDRSIGRSRAMRRMLAMTMMMLMTTAALAGCAGSDLTDEDVEAAREEGRLAGIAEATPVSTLDTIHDRGMMKCGVKDSQWGMGFADADGVRSGLDIEYCRAVAAAIGLNPDTQIEYILASAGDRFEKLASGEIDVLIRTTTWTTSRDVGLNADFAGMNFFDGQGILIRGDAYPQDAMDNSALNLENAKVCVGTGTTTEGNIADWNTVNSVGMEIVPVADAAEATAELVSGSCDAFTGDMSAMVAKKYTLEAANDCTDCDLWIAPELLSKEPLGAAVRDMDSDWKDVVTWVWFGMVTAEEMGIDSENYMNADTSNPAVDRLLNQNLGLGTDANPLPATWMQNVLSTSGNYGEAWDNSFCDGSYDGTSGSAAMTGCVLSRVGTANALVSEGGLQFAPPMR
;
A
#
# COMPACT_ATOMS: atom_id res chain seq x y z
N SER A 1 12.86 -15.10 -28.99
CA SER A 1 14.16 -15.63 -28.45
C SER A 1 14.39 -15.26 -27.00
N GLU A 2 13.62 -14.34 -26.41
CA GLU A 2 13.74 -13.93 -24.99
C GLU A 2 13.03 -14.88 -24.02
N MET A 3 11.99 -15.58 -24.45
CA MET A 3 11.25 -16.53 -23.61
C MET A 3 12.05 -17.79 -23.22
N CYS A 4 13.11 -18.13 -23.96
CA CYS A 4 13.98 -19.28 -23.66
C CYS A 4 15.06 -19.02 -22.59
N ILE A 5 15.35 -17.74 -22.25
CA ILE A 5 16.39 -17.39 -21.28
C ILE A 5 15.83 -17.36 -19.87
N ARG A 6 14.57 -16.97 -19.69
CA ARG A 6 13.89 -16.91 -18.38
C ARG A 6 13.67 -18.29 -17.75
N ASP A 7 13.38 -19.30 -18.57
CA ASP A 7 13.15 -20.68 -18.07
C ASP A 7 14.45 -21.39 -17.62
N ARG A 8 15.62 -20.96 -18.14
CA ARG A 8 16.91 -21.56 -17.75
C ARG A 8 17.43 -21.07 -16.39
N SER A 9 17.07 -19.87 -15.95
CA SER A 9 17.53 -19.34 -14.65
C SER A 9 16.74 -19.93 -13.49
N ILE A 10 15.42 -20.11 -13.64
CA ILE A 10 14.56 -20.75 -12.64
C ILE A 10 14.88 -22.25 -12.50
N GLY A 11 15.16 -22.93 -13.61
CA GLY A 11 15.58 -24.33 -13.60
C GLY A 11 16.92 -24.57 -12.91
N ARG A 12 17.88 -23.65 -13.04
CA ARG A 12 19.20 -23.74 -12.37
C ARG A 12 19.09 -23.54 -10.86
N SER A 13 18.28 -22.62 -10.39
CA SER A 13 18.06 -22.38 -8.96
C SER A 13 17.41 -23.62 -8.29
N ARG A 14 16.39 -24.21 -8.88
CA ARG A 14 15.74 -25.43 -8.37
C ARG A 14 16.66 -26.67 -8.44
N ALA A 15 17.48 -26.79 -9.47
CA ALA A 15 18.44 -27.89 -9.59
C ALA A 15 19.58 -27.76 -8.56
N MET A 16 20.06 -26.53 -8.31
CA MET A 16 21.11 -26.27 -7.31
C MET A 16 20.59 -26.52 -5.88
N ARG A 17 19.37 -26.13 -5.55
CA ARG A 17 18.72 -26.42 -4.27
C ARG A 17 18.47 -27.91 -4.07
N ARG A 18 18.08 -28.65 -5.12
CA ARG A 18 17.94 -30.14 -5.06
C ARG A 18 19.28 -30.83 -4.92
N MET A 19 20.33 -30.33 -5.55
CA MET A 19 21.71 -30.86 -5.38
C MET A 19 22.22 -30.61 -3.97
N LEU A 20 22.01 -29.43 -3.38
CA LEU A 20 22.41 -29.11 -2.00
C LEU A 20 21.68 -30.00 -1.00
N ALA A 21 20.37 -30.18 -1.14
CA ALA A 21 19.58 -31.08 -0.31
C ALA A 21 20.01 -32.56 -0.45
N MET A 22 20.32 -33.01 -1.67
CA MET A 22 20.85 -34.37 -1.90
C MET A 22 22.26 -34.55 -1.32
N THR A 23 23.13 -33.53 -1.39
CA THR A 23 24.49 -33.59 -0.83
C THR A 23 24.42 -33.60 0.69
N MET A 24 23.53 -32.86 1.31
CA MET A 24 23.30 -32.84 2.75
C MET A 24 22.70 -34.16 3.25
N MET A 25 21.75 -34.74 2.50
CA MET A 25 21.18 -36.06 2.79
C MET A 25 22.24 -37.19 2.66
N MET A 26 23.18 -37.06 1.72
CA MET A 26 24.25 -37.99 1.50
C MET A 26 25.37 -37.86 2.58
N LEU A 27 25.60 -36.64 3.09
CA LEU A 27 26.50 -36.40 4.24
C LEU A 27 25.92 -36.98 5.55
N MET A 28 24.60 -36.88 5.76
CA MET A 28 23.95 -37.48 6.92
C MET A 28 23.98 -39.02 6.90
N THR A 29 23.85 -39.63 5.70
CA THR A 29 23.95 -41.11 5.58
C THR A 29 25.37 -41.62 5.72
N THR A 30 26.39 -40.84 5.33
CA THR A 30 27.81 -41.22 5.56
C THR A 30 28.26 -41.04 7.00
N ALA A 31 27.70 -40.06 7.74
CA ALA A 31 27.93 -39.93 9.15
C ALA A 31 27.31 -41.08 9.96
N ALA A 32 26.14 -41.58 9.56
CA ALA A 32 25.49 -42.74 10.15
C ALA A 32 26.25 -44.07 9.91
N LEU A 33 27.02 -44.16 8.80
CA LEU A 33 27.85 -45.35 8.49
C LEU A 33 29.26 -45.32 9.09
N ALA A 34 29.74 -44.15 9.52
CA ALA A 34 31.05 -44.02 10.20
C ALA A 34 30.95 -44.25 11.72
N GLY A 35 29.76 -44.43 12.27
CA GLY A 35 29.48 -44.59 13.70
C GLY A 35 29.64 -46.01 14.27
N CYS A 36 30.31 -46.93 13.59
CA CYS A 36 30.62 -48.26 14.13
C CYS A 36 31.97 -48.34 14.87
N ALA A 37 32.26 -47.32 15.68
CA ALA A 37 33.37 -47.41 16.65
C ALA A 37 33.01 -46.61 17.92
N GLY A 38 32.28 -47.24 18.82
CA GLY A 38 32.31 -47.06 20.28
C GLY A 38 32.10 -45.63 20.83
N SER A 39 30.84 -45.20 20.92
CA SER A 39 30.32 -44.45 22.06
C SER A 39 28.83 -44.79 22.19
N ASP A 40 28.41 -45.08 23.43
CA ASP A 40 27.01 -45.38 23.77
C ASP A 40 26.17 -44.09 23.60
N LEU A 41 25.77 -43.76 22.35
CA LEU A 41 24.76 -42.76 22.11
C LEU A 41 23.43 -43.32 22.61
N THR A 42 22.80 -42.64 23.52
CA THR A 42 21.47 -42.99 24.01
C THR A 42 20.42 -42.59 22.99
N ASP A 43 19.24 -43.21 23.02
CA ASP A 43 18.12 -42.82 22.19
C ASP A 43 17.76 -41.31 22.39
N GLU A 44 18.04 -40.79 23.59
CA GLU A 44 17.86 -39.38 23.95
C GLU A 44 18.84 -38.43 23.20
N ASP A 45 20.10 -38.86 23.03
CA ASP A 45 21.10 -38.11 22.26
C ASP A 45 20.76 -38.06 20.76
N VAL A 46 20.20 -39.15 20.24
CA VAL A 46 19.73 -39.21 18.83
C VAL A 46 18.50 -38.36 18.61
N GLU A 47 17.55 -38.34 19.54
CA GLU A 47 16.35 -37.49 19.49
C GLU A 47 16.71 -36.00 19.60
N ALA A 48 17.63 -35.65 20.51
CA ALA A 48 18.15 -34.30 20.68
C ALA A 48 18.85 -33.79 19.40
N ALA A 49 19.70 -34.61 18.78
CA ALA A 49 20.37 -34.26 17.51
C ALA A 49 19.39 -34.13 16.33
N ARG A 50 18.32 -34.94 16.30
CA ARG A 50 17.25 -34.83 15.32
C ARG A 50 16.45 -33.51 15.47
N GLU A 51 16.12 -33.18 16.72
CA GLU A 51 15.37 -31.95 17.01
C GLU A 51 16.23 -30.71 16.72
N GLU A 52 17.51 -30.73 17.10
CA GLU A 52 18.46 -29.67 16.76
C GLU A 52 18.59 -29.49 15.22
N GLY A 53 18.74 -30.59 14.48
CA GLY A 53 18.78 -30.57 13.02
C GLY A 53 17.47 -30.10 12.39
N ARG A 54 16.31 -30.43 12.97
CA ARG A 54 15.01 -29.96 12.55
C ARG A 54 14.86 -28.45 12.78
N LEU A 55 15.24 -27.96 13.97
CA LEU A 55 15.20 -26.55 14.32
C LEU A 55 16.17 -25.72 13.47
N ALA A 56 17.40 -26.23 13.24
CA ALA A 56 18.36 -25.59 12.35
C ALA A 56 17.84 -25.52 10.91
N GLY A 57 17.22 -26.61 10.42
CA GLY A 57 16.61 -26.63 9.09
C GLY A 57 15.43 -25.69 8.94
N ILE A 58 14.63 -25.50 9.98
CA ILE A 58 13.55 -24.50 10.01
C ILE A 58 14.15 -23.10 10.01
N ALA A 59 15.14 -22.82 10.86
CA ALA A 59 15.77 -21.50 10.92
C ALA A 59 16.47 -21.12 9.60
N GLU A 60 17.09 -22.08 8.91
CA GLU A 60 17.70 -21.85 7.58
C GLU A 60 16.66 -21.68 6.47
N ALA A 61 15.46 -22.24 6.64
CA ALA A 61 14.36 -22.14 5.67
C ALA A 61 13.43 -20.94 5.90
N THR A 62 13.49 -20.31 7.08
CA THR A 62 12.66 -19.15 7.41
C THR A 62 13.30 -17.89 6.81
N PRO A 63 12.63 -17.16 5.92
CA PRO A 63 13.16 -15.89 5.44
C PRO A 63 13.38 -14.93 6.62
N VAL A 64 14.47 -14.15 6.57
CA VAL A 64 14.68 -13.06 7.53
C VAL A 64 13.54 -12.06 7.37
N SER A 65 12.87 -11.69 8.46
CA SER A 65 11.78 -10.73 8.40
C SER A 65 12.26 -9.37 7.89
N THR A 66 11.40 -8.71 7.14
CA THR A 66 11.66 -7.33 6.68
C THR A 66 11.83 -6.40 7.87
N LEU A 67 11.09 -6.59 8.96
CA LEU A 67 11.23 -5.79 10.18
C LEU A 67 12.65 -5.88 10.75
N ASP A 68 13.22 -7.09 10.84
CA ASP A 68 14.59 -7.28 11.32
C ASP A 68 15.60 -6.60 10.39
N THR A 69 15.40 -6.73 9.07
CA THR A 69 16.23 -6.06 8.08
C THR A 69 16.18 -4.52 8.20
N ILE A 70 15.01 -3.95 8.49
CA ILE A 70 14.83 -2.51 8.71
C ILE A 70 15.59 -2.08 9.97
N HIS A 71 15.47 -2.82 11.07
CA HIS A 71 16.16 -2.51 12.32
C HIS A 71 17.69 -2.59 12.16
N ASP A 72 18.21 -3.61 11.51
CA ASP A 72 19.63 -3.77 11.23
C ASP A 72 20.19 -2.63 10.39
N ARG A 73 19.39 -2.12 9.43
CA ARG A 73 19.75 -0.99 8.57
C ARG A 73 19.51 0.36 9.23
N GLY A 74 18.63 0.44 10.23
CA GLY A 74 18.23 1.68 10.90
C GLY A 74 17.41 2.64 10.02
N MET A 75 16.76 2.16 8.98
CA MET A 75 15.99 2.95 8.00
C MET A 75 14.94 2.08 7.31
N MET A 76 13.72 2.58 7.16
CA MET A 76 12.66 1.94 6.38
C MET A 76 12.64 2.50 4.95
N LYS A 77 12.46 1.63 3.96
CA LYS A 77 12.31 1.98 2.55
C LYS A 77 10.85 1.87 2.14
N CYS A 78 10.19 3.01 1.98
CA CYS A 78 8.79 3.07 1.57
C CYS A 78 8.67 3.35 0.06
N GLY A 79 8.05 2.45 -0.69
CA GLY A 79 7.73 2.61 -2.10
C GLY A 79 6.49 3.47 -2.28
N VAL A 80 6.64 4.65 -2.90
CA VAL A 80 5.60 5.68 -2.97
C VAL A 80 5.45 6.29 -4.37
N LYS A 81 4.44 7.12 -4.55
CA LYS A 81 4.31 8.13 -5.61
C LYS A 81 4.87 9.48 -5.15
N ASP A 82 4.96 10.42 -6.10
CA ASP A 82 5.30 11.83 -5.86
C ASP A 82 4.40 12.82 -6.63
N SER A 83 3.44 12.33 -7.41
CA SER A 83 2.68 13.11 -8.40
C SER A 83 1.17 13.09 -8.19
N GLN A 84 0.68 12.48 -7.12
CA GLN A 84 -0.74 12.46 -6.79
C GLN A 84 -1.01 13.22 -5.49
N TRP A 85 -1.48 14.45 -5.63
CA TRP A 85 -1.88 15.29 -4.50
C TRP A 85 -2.90 14.56 -3.60
N GLY A 86 -2.76 14.71 -2.30
CA GLY A 86 -3.60 14.05 -1.29
C GLY A 86 -3.28 12.59 -1.01
N MET A 87 -2.54 11.89 -1.87
CA MET A 87 -2.11 10.49 -1.63
C MET A 87 -0.59 10.40 -1.46
N GLY A 88 0.18 10.42 -2.53
CA GLY A 88 1.63 10.45 -2.54
C GLY A 88 2.11 11.61 -3.40
N PHE A 89 2.49 12.70 -2.79
CA PHE A 89 2.85 13.95 -3.45
C PHE A 89 4.18 14.49 -2.91
N ALA A 90 4.98 15.09 -3.78
CA ALA A 90 6.13 15.89 -3.42
C ALA A 90 5.99 17.28 -4.06
N ASP A 91 6.14 18.32 -3.27
CA ASP A 91 6.14 19.69 -3.77
C ASP A 91 7.48 20.06 -4.46
N ALA A 92 7.60 21.31 -4.91
CA ALA A 92 8.79 21.80 -5.60
C ALA A 92 10.07 21.81 -4.71
N ASP A 93 9.90 21.86 -3.40
CA ASP A 93 10.98 21.79 -2.41
C ASP A 93 11.29 20.33 -2.00
N GLY A 94 10.56 19.37 -2.53
CA GLY A 94 10.70 17.95 -2.24
C GLY A 94 10.01 17.50 -0.94
N VAL A 95 9.19 18.36 -0.33
CA VAL A 95 8.41 18.02 0.87
C VAL A 95 7.28 17.07 0.48
N ARG A 96 7.21 15.94 1.15
CA ARG A 96 6.22 14.90 0.87
C ARG A 96 4.99 15.04 1.74
N SER A 97 3.82 14.77 1.15
CA SER A 97 2.52 14.85 1.81
C SER A 97 1.52 13.86 1.23
N GLY A 98 0.41 13.65 1.93
CA GLY A 98 -0.71 12.82 1.51
C GLY A 98 -0.85 11.52 2.30
N LEU A 99 -1.99 10.87 2.18
CA LEU A 99 -2.41 9.73 3.01
C LEU A 99 -1.45 8.53 2.93
N ASP A 100 -0.89 8.25 1.76
CA ASP A 100 0.13 7.21 1.58
C ASP A 100 1.42 7.58 2.34
N ILE A 101 1.77 8.86 2.39
CA ILE A 101 2.94 9.36 3.12
C ILE A 101 2.70 9.29 4.62
N GLU A 102 1.50 9.71 5.09
CA GLU A 102 1.12 9.57 6.50
C GLU A 102 1.14 8.11 6.95
N TYR A 103 0.70 7.17 6.10
CA TYR A 103 0.79 5.75 6.43
C TYR A 103 2.25 5.25 6.49
N CYS A 104 3.15 5.66 5.58
CA CYS A 104 4.58 5.35 5.70
C CYS A 104 5.16 5.89 7.02
N ARG A 105 4.81 7.12 7.40
CA ARG A 105 5.26 7.78 8.64
C ARG A 105 4.75 7.04 9.87
N ALA A 106 3.48 6.66 9.87
CA ALA A 106 2.86 5.88 10.94
C ALA A 106 3.53 4.52 11.14
N VAL A 107 3.82 3.79 10.06
CA VAL A 107 4.54 2.50 10.13
C VAL A 107 5.94 2.69 10.68
N ALA A 108 6.70 3.69 10.23
CA ALA A 108 8.04 3.98 10.75
C ALA A 108 8.01 4.34 12.24
N ALA A 109 7.05 5.17 12.68
CA ALA A 109 6.88 5.53 14.08
C ALA A 109 6.53 4.31 14.95
N ALA A 110 5.66 3.43 14.47
CA ALA A 110 5.25 2.22 15.18
C ALA A 110 6.42 1.29 15.49
N ILE A 111 7.37 1.14 14.57
CA ILE A 111 8.56 0.31 14.73
C ILE A 111 9.72 1.04 15.44
N GLY A 112 9.48 2.25 15.98
CA GLY A 112 10.45 3.00 16.77
C GLY A 112 11.48 3.79 15.96
N LEU A 113 11.27 3.98 14.66
CA LEU A 113 12.09 4.86 13.82
C LEU A 113 11.61 6.32 13.89
N ASN A 114 12.52 7.25 13.62
CA ASN A 114 12.16 8.66 13.45
C ASN A 114 11.63 8.89 12.02
N PRO A 115 10.33 9.21 11.83
CA PRO A 115 9.73 9.35 10.51
C PRO A 115 10.30 10.47 9.65
N ASP A 116 10.97 11.46 10.26
CA ASP A 116 11.51 12.59 9.53
C ASP A 116 12.92 12.32 8.97
N THR A 117 13.62 11.33 9.53
CA THR A 117 15.04 11.08 9.21
C THR A 117 15.36 9.64 8.86
N GLN A 118 14.46 8.68 9.15
CA GLN A 118 14.71 7.25 8.98
C GLN A 118 13.70 6.57 8.02
N ILE A 119 13.14 7.35 7.10
CA ILE A 119 12.40 6.83 5.94
C ILE A 119 13.14 7.22 4.67
N GLU A 120 13.47 6.23 3.86
CA GLU A 120 13.88 6.42 2.47
C GLU A 120 12.67 6.23 1.57
N TYR A 121 12.18 7.32 0.96
CA TYR A 121 11.07 7.25 0.01
C TYR A 121 11.61 6.90 -1.37
N ILE A 122 11.20 5.75 -1.89
CA ILE A 122 11.62 5.25 -3.21
C ILE A 122 10.44 5.34 -4.17
N LEU A 123 10.65 6.03 -5.28
CA LEU A 123 9.63 6.11 -6.32
C LEU A 123 9.40 4.74 -6.93
N ALA A 124 8.13 4.31 -6.92
CA ALA A 124 7.69 3.05 -7.46
C ALA A 124 6.63 3.30 -8.54
N SER A 125 7.00 3.10 -9.80
CA SER A 125 6.10 3.28 -10.95
C SER A 125 5.02 2.19 -11.03
N ALA A 126 4.04 2.34 -11.90
CA ALA A 126 3.06 1.30 -12.16
C ALA A 126 3.70 0.01 -12.68
N GLY A 127 4.78 0.13 -13.45
CA GLY A 127 5.46 -1.00 -14.09
C GLY A 127 6.44 -1.76 -13.20
N ASP A 128 7.12 -1.08 -12.26
CA ASP A 128 8.25 -1.66 -11.50
C ASP A 128 7.98 -1.91 -10.01
N ARG A 129 6.87 -1.38 -9.46
CA ARG A 129 6.58 -1.43 -8.01
C ARG A 129 6.63 -2.81 -7.37
N PHE A 130 6.10 -3.83 -8.05
CA PHE A 130 6.10 -5.20 -7.53
C PHE A 130 7.47 -5.88 -7.67
N GLU A 131 8.24 -5.53 -8.70
CA GLU A 131 9.63 -5.98 -8.82
C GLU A 131 10.50 -5.39 -7.72
N LYS A 132 10.36 -4.09 -7.43
CA LYS A 132 11.04 -3.42 -6.32
C LYS A 132 10.68 -4.02 -4.98
N LEU A 133 9.40 -4.37 -4.75
CA LEU A 133 8.97 -5.04 -3.53
C LEU A 133 9.57 -6.45 -3.43
N ALA A 134 9.45 -7.26 -4.47
CA ALA A 134 9.93 -8.63 -4.48
C ALA A 134 11.47 -8.74 -4.36
N SER A 135 12.21 -7.78 -4.91
CA SER A 135 13.68 -7.73 -4.83
C SER A 135 14.22 -7.21 -3.50
N GLY A 136 13.37 -6.57 -2.65
CA GLY A 136 13.79 -5.91 -1.42
C GLY A 136 14.41 -4.52 -1.64
N GLU A 137 14.22 -3.93 -2.83
CA GLU A 137 14.56 -2.52 -3.05
C GLU A 137 13.69 -1.62 -2.18
N ILE A 138 12.43 -2.00 -1.94
CA ILE A 138 11.51 -1.40 -0.97
C ILE A 138 11.08 -2.43 0.07
N ASP A 139 10.79 -1.99 1.28
CA ASP A 139 10.33 -2.82 2.40
C ASP A 139 8.81 -2.95 2.41
N VAL A 140 8.13 -1.88 2.06
CA VAL A 140 6.68 -1.77 1.96
C VAL A 140 6.30 -0.92 0.76
N LEU A 141 5.23 -1.27 0.10
CA LEU A 141 4.66 -0.52 -1.02
C LEU A 141 3.36 0.16 -0.56
N ILE A 142 3.38 1.48 -0.42
CA ILE A 142 2.21 2.30 -0.06
C ILE A 142 2.07 3.39 -1.13
N ARG A 143 1.33 3.07 -2.21
CA ARG A 143 1.25 3.96 -3.38
C ARG A 143 0.00 3.70 -4.23
N THR A 144 -1.19 3.90 -3.69
CA THR A 144 -2.45 3.71 -4.44
C THR A 144 -2.45 2.41 -5.26
N THR A 145 -2.16 1.27 -4.59
CA THR A 145 -2.05 -0.02 -5.28
C THR A 145 -3.33 -0.82 -5.09
N THR A 146 -4.05 -1.04 -6.16
CA THR A 146 -5.29 -1.83 -6.14
C THR A 146 -5.00 -3.28 -5.79
N TRP A 147 -5.67 -3.80 -4.78
CA TRP A 147 -5.64 -5.20 -4.41
C TRP A 147 -6.45 -6.02 -5.41
N THR A 148 -5.79 -6.87 -6.15
CA THR A 148 -6.42 -7.79 -7.10
C THR A 148 -5.89 -9.21 -6.92
N THR A 149 -6.68 -10.21 -7.28
CA THR A 149 -6.29 -11.63 -7.21
C THR A 149 -4.98 -11.89 -7.96
N SER A 150 -4.79 -11.30 -9.15
CA SER A 150 -3.58 -11.52 -9.94
C SER A 150 -2.33 -10.91 -9.31
N ARG A 151 -2.45 -9.79 -8.60
CA ARG A 151 -1.34 -9.16 -7.90
C ARG A 151 -1.00 -9.90 -6.61
N ASP A 152 -2.00 -10.25 -5.84
CA ASP A 152 -1.87 -10.95 -4.57
C ASP A 152 -1.29 -12.37 -4.76
N VAL A 153 -1.84 -13.13 -5.70
CA VAL A 153 -1.42 -14.53 -5.92
C VAL A 153 -0.19 -14.65 -6.80
N GLY A 154 0.05 -13.70 -7.73
CA GLY A 154 1.00 -13.89 -8.83
C GLY A 154 2.29 -13.07 -8.75
N LEU A 155 2.38 -12.05 -7.88
CA LEU A 155 3.49 -11.09 -7.90
C LEU A 155 4.39 -11.14 -6.67
N ASN A 156 4.35 -12.19 -5.85
CA ASN A 156 5.10 -12.33 -4.60
C ASN A 156 4.87 -11.13 -3.65
N ALA A 157 3.63 -10.67 -3.61
CA ALA A 157 3.19 -9.56 -2.78
C ALA A 157 1.99 -10.02 -1.95
N ASP A 158 1.95 -9.60 -0.70
CA ASP A 158 0.87 -9.85 0.24
C ASP A 158 0.27 -8.50 0.67
N PHE A 159 -1.05 -8.35 0.54
CA PHE A 159 -1.70 -7.08 0.88
C PHE A 159 -2.01 -7.00 2.37
N ALA A 160 -1.66 -5.87 2.97
CA ALA A 160 -1.84 -5.57 4.40
C ALA A 160 -3.21 -4.92 4.71
N GLY A 161 -4.25 -5.33 4.00
CA GLY A 161 -5.59 -4.77 4.15
C GLY A 161 -5.86 -3.59 3.20
N MET A 162 -7.12 -3.17 3.18
CA MET A 162 -7.55 -2.00 2.39
C MET A 162 -7.45 -0.73 3.25
N ASN A 163 -6.65 0.22 2.79
CA ASN A 163 -6.53 1.52 3.44
C ASN A 163 -7.35 2.63 2.75
N PHE A 164 -7.75 2.42 1.49
CA PHE A 164 -8.57 3.38 0.76
C PHE A 164 -9.52 2.67 -0.21
N PHE A 165 -10.78 3.04 -0.22
CA PHE A 165 -11.80 2.54 -1.13
C PHE A 165 -11.96 3.51 -2.29
N ASP A 166 -11.45 3.16 -3.46
CA ASP A 166 -11.52 3.97 -4.67
C ASP A 166 -12.36 3.27 -5.76
N GLY A 167 -12.55 3.97 -6.83
CA GLY A 167 -13.09 3.50 -8.10
C GLY A 167 -12.33 4.13 -9.24
N GLN A 168 -12.55 3.68 -10.46
CA GLN A 168 -12.00 4.33 -11.63
C GLN A 168 -12.93 5.44 -12.14
N GLY A 169 -12.36 6.63 -12.38
CA GLY A 169 -13.05 7.79 -12.93
C GLY A 169 -12.47 8.24 -14.28
N ILE A 170 -13.13 9.20 -14.89
CA ILE A 170 -12.67 9.86 -16.14
C ILE A 170 -12.71 11.37 -15.94
N LEU A 171 -11.56 12.02 -16.13
CA LEU A 171 -11.41 13.49 -16.22
C LEU A 171 -11.44 13.90 -17.68
N ILE A 172 -12.33 14.81 -18.03
CA ILE A 172 -12.73 15.11 -19.40
C ILE A 172 -12.50 16.59 -19.70
N ARG A 173 -12.03 16.88 -20.90
CA ARG A 173 -11.96 18.24 -21.46
C ARG A 173 -13.35 18.69 -21.94
N GLY A 174 -13.93 19.70 -21.27
CA GLY A 174 -15.23 20.23 -21.60
C GLY A 174 -15.24 21.10 -22.88
N ASP A 175 -14.08 21.61 -23.29
CA ASP A 175 -13.95 22.32 -24.59
C ASP A 175 -14.15 21.37 -25.79
N ALA A 176 -13.78 20.08 -25.66
CA ALA A 176 -14.00 19.06 -26.69
C ALA A 176 -15.31 18.30 -26.48
N TYR A 177 -15.61 17.94 -25.22
CA TYR A 177 -16.81 17.20 -24.80
C TYR A 177 -17.51 17.96 -23.66
N PRO A 178 -18.35 18.98 -23.98
CA PRO A 178 -19.02 19.79 -22.97
C PRO A 178 -19.93 18.96 -22.07
N GLN A 179 -19.84 19.15 -20.74
CA GLN A 179 -20.56 18.38 -19.73
C GLN A 179 -22.06 18.26 -20.01
N ASP A 180 -22.71 19.38 -20.29
CA ASP A 180 -24.16 19.43 -20.61
C ASP A 180 -24.49 18.70 -21.90
N ALA A 181 -23.62 18.79 -22.92
CA ALA A 181 -23.84 18.11 -24.21
C ALA A 181 -23.63 16.59 -24.07
N MET A 182 -22.90 16.15 -23.08
CA MET A 182 -22.68 14.74 -22.74
C MET A 182 -23.68 14.21 -21.70
N ASP A 183 -24.75 14.94 -21.38
CA ASP A 183 -25.72 14.59 -20.34
C ASP A 183 -25.05 14.26 -18.99
N ASN A 184 -23.90 14.90 -18.71
CA ASN A 184 -23.07 14.63 -17.54
C ASN A 184 -22.68 13.13 -17.42
N SER A 185 -22.36 12.44 -18.52
CA SER A 185 -22.10 11.00 -18.53
C SER A 185 -20.96 10.59 -19.47
N ALA A 186 -20.08 9.72 -18.98
CA ALA A 186 -19.04 9.10 -19.79
C ALA A 186 -19.57 8.16 -20.88
N LEU A 187 -20.83 7.75 -20.80
CA LEU A 187 -21.47 6.91 -21.83
C LEU A 187 -21.62 7.61 -23.17
N ASN A 188 -21.53 8.94 -23.20
CA ASN A 188 -21.69 9.77 -24.40
C ASN A 188 -20.36 10.24 -25.02
N LEU A 189 -19.22 9.65 -24.61
CA LEU A 189 -17.87 9.98 -25.08
C LEU A 189 -17.49 9.21 -26.35
N GLU A 190 -18.39 9.06 -27.31
CA GLU A 190 -18.11 8.42 -28.62
C GLU A 190 -16.97 9.13 -29.36
N ASN A 191 -15.98 8.37 -29.83
CA ASN A 191 -14.76 8.82 -30.51
C ASN A 191 -13.80 9.67 -29.67
N ALA A 192 -14.06 9.86 -28.35
CA ALA A 192 -13.11 10.53 -27.46
C ALA A 192 -11.81 9.73 -27.32
N LYS A 193 -10.68 10.42 -27.40
CA LYS A 193 -9.36 9.86 -27.09
C LYS A 193 -9.14 9.91 -25.59
N VAL A 194 -9.10 8.73 -24.98
CA VAL A 194 -8.98 8.57 -23.53
C VAL A 194 -7.59 8.03 -23.18
N CYS A 195 -6.73 8.88 -22.62
CA CYS A 195 -5.41 8.48 -22.13
C CYS A 195 -5.52 7.62 -20.88
N VAL A 196 -4.67 6.59 -20.76
CA VAL A 196 -4.58 5.71 -19.58
C VAL A 196 -3.16 5.24 -19.37
N GLY A 197 -2.69 5.18 -18.11
CA GLY A 197 -1.35 4.70 -17.78
C GLY A 197 -1.20 3.20 -17.96
N THR A 198 -0.16 2.76 -18.65
CA THR A 198 0.16 1.35 -18.90
C THR A 198 0.51 0.58 -17.61
N GLY A 199 0.16 -0.70 -17.53
CA GLY A 199 0.44 -1.59 -16.38
C GLY A 199 -0.45 -1.30 -15.15
N THR A 200 -1.55 -0.59 -15.35
CA THR A 200 -2.54 -0.29 -14.31
C THR A 200 -3.76 -1.19 -14.45
N THR A 201 -4.55 -1.33 -13.37
CA THR A 201 -5.89 -1.94 -13.43
C THR A 201 -6.81 -1.15 -14.33
N THR A 202 -6.66 0.18 -14.30
CA THR A 202 -7.51 1.11 -15.03
C THR A 202 -7.36 1.00 -16.55
N GLU A 203 -6.20 0.52 -17.06
CA GLU A 203 -5.99 0.23 -18.47
C GLU A 203 -6.92 -0.91 -18.96
N GLY A 204 -6.96 -2.01 -18.21
CA GLY A 204 -7.86 -3.13 -18.53
C GLY A 204 -9.33 -2.76 -18.34
N ASN A 205 -9.65 -2.11 -17.25
CA ASN A 205 -11.03 -1.76 -16.90
C ASN A 205 -11.69 -0.81 -17.91
N ILE A 206 -10.96 0.22 -18.40
CA ILE A 206 -11.54 1.13 -19.41
C ILE A 206 -11.81 0.41 -20.72
N ALA A 207 -10.96 -0.54 -21.13
CA ALA A 207 -11.17 -1.31 -22.34
C ALA A 207 -12.42 -2.21 -22.21
N ASP A 208 -12.58 -2.88 -21.08
CA ASP A 208 -13.74 -3.72 -20.78
C ASP A 208 -15.02 -2.86 -20.70
N TRP A 209 -14.98 -1.74 -19.95
CA TRP A 209 -16.12 -0.84 -19.79
C TRP A 209 -16.60 -0.24 -21.11
N ASN A 210 -15.64 0.24 -21.94
CA ASN A 210 -15.91 0.75 -23.28
C ASN A 210 -16.60 -0.31 -24.17
N THR A 211 -16.10 -1.55 -24.09
CA THR A 211 -16.67 -2.68 -24.85
C THR A 211 -18.08 -3.04 -24.38
N VAL A 212 -18.28 -3.21 -23.08
CA VAL A 212 -19.57 -3.62 -22.47
C VAL A 212 -20.66 -2.59 -22.75
N ASN A 213 -20.32 -1.30 -22.67
CA ASN A 213 -21.28 -0.21 -22.88
C ASN A 213 -21.34 0.27 -24.33
N SER A 214 -20.48 -0.27 -25.23
CA SER A 214 -20.42 0.09 -26.65
C SER A 214 -20.28 1.61 -26.89
N VAL A 215 -19.46 2.29 -26.06
CA VAL A 215 -19.31 3.74 -26.11
C VAL A 215 -18.54 4.20 -27.35
N GLY A 216 -17.53 3.42 -27.77
CA GLY A 216 -16.74 3.74 -28.97
C GLY A 216 -15.61 4.74 -28.73
N MET A 217 -15.06 4.79 -27.50
CA MET A 217 -13.85 5.55 -27.16
C MET A 217 -12.61 5.00 -27.87
N GLU A 218 -11.65 5.87 -28.20
CA GLU A 218 -10.29 5.50 -28.58
C GLU A 218 -9.42 5.48 -27.32
N ILE A 219 -9.00 4.29 -26.85
CA ILE A 219 -8.14 4.16 -25.69
C ILE A 219 -6.68 4.36 -26.10
N VAL A 220 -5.99 5.30 -25.46
CA VAL A 220 -4.61 5.70 -25.74
C VAL A 220 -3.73 5.35 -24.55
N PRO A 221 -3.04 4.19 -24.57
CA PRO A 221 -2.07 3.85 -23.53
C PRO A 221 -0.86 4.79 -23.58
N VAL A 222 -0.46 5.30 -22.41
CA VAL A 222 0.72 6.15 -22.20
C VAL A 222 1.59 5.59 -21.10
N ALA A 223 2.84 6.05 -20.97
CA ALA A 223 3.78 5.46 -20.02
C ALA A 223 3.33 5.60 -18.57
N ASP A 224 2.80 6.77 -18.19
CA ASP A 224 2.38 7.04 -16.82
C ASP A 224 1.36 8.20 -16.72
N ALA A 225 0.99 8.56 -15.49
CA ALA A 225 0.04 9.65 -15.24
C ALA A 225 0.60 11.04 -15.57
N ALA A 226 1.91 11.23 -15.62
CA ALA A 226 2.52 12.51 -15.99
C ALA A 226 2.37 12.73 -17.50
N GLU A 227 2.67 11.71 -18.32
CA GLU A 227 2.42 11.75 -19.77
C GLU A 227 0.93 11.91 -20.07
N ALA A 228 0.05 11.12 -19.42
CA ALA A 228 -1.41 11.28 -19.57
C ALA A 228 -1.89 12.72 -19.28
N THR A 229 -1.30 13.35 -18.26
CA THR A 229 -1.61 14.75 -17.92
C THR A 229 -1.14 15.71 -19.00
N ALA A 230 0.08 15.53 -19.52
CA ALA A 230 0.63 16.38 -20.58
C ALA A 230 -0.19 16.26 -21.87
N GLU A 231 -0.61 15.04 -22.24
CA GLU A 231 -1.47 14.79 -23.40
C GLU A 231 -2.88 15.38 -23.22
N LEU A 232 -3.44 15.32 -21.99
CA LEU A 232 -4.70 15.96 -21.66
C LEU A 232 -4.59 17.49 -21.79
N VAL A 233 -3.56 18.11 -21.23
CA VAL A 233 -3.34 19.56 -21.27
C VAL A 233 -3.11 20.05 -22.70
N SER A 234 -2.34 19.32 -23.50
CA SER A 234 -2.08 19.65 -24.91
C SER A 234 -3.30 19.47 -25.84
N GLY A 235 -4.32 18.73 -25.40
CA GLY A 235 -5.47 18.33 -26.23
C GLY A 235 -5.18 17.16 -27.19
N SER A 236 -4.07 16.45 -27.01
CA SER A 236 -3.80 15.20 -27.73
C SER A 236 -4.73 14.08 -27.26
N CYS A 237 -5.13 14.11 -25.98
CA CYS A 237 -6.21 13.33 -25.41
C CYS A 237 -7.36 14.24 -24.98
N ASP A 238 -8.60 13.79 -25.23
CA ASP A 238 -9.82 14.47 -24.85
C ASP A 238 -10.20 14.18 -23.39
N ALA A 239 -9.70 13.06 -22.86
CA ALA A 239 -9.93 12.64 -21.48
C ALA A 239 -8.74 11.84 -20.94
N PHE A 240 -8.64 11.78 -19.60
CA PHE A 240 -7.71 10.94 -18.88
C PHE A 240 -8.48 10.07 -17.87
N THR A 241 -8.18 8.77 -17.80
CA THR A 241 -8.81 7.85 -16.87
C THR A 241 -7.80 7.23 -15.91
N GLY A 242 -8.20 7.11 -14.65
CA GLY A 242 -7.44 6.52 -13.56
C GLY A 242 -8.31 6.42 -12.30
N ASP A 243 -7.69 6.19 -11.14
CA ASP A 243 -8.41 6.20 -9.86
C ASP A 243 -9.21 7.51 -9.72
N MET A 244 -10.44 7.45 -9.20
CA MET A 244 -11.28 8.64 -9.03
C MET A 244 -10.59 9.69 -8.15
N SER A 245 -9.95 9.26 -7.08
CA SER A 245 -9.15 10.15 -6.22
C SER A 245 -8.03 10.85 -7.01
N ALA A 246 -7.39 10.16 -7.96
CA ALA A 246 -6.38 10.74 -8.83
C ALA A 246 -6.99 11.75 -9.83
N MET A 247 -8.18 11.47 -10.36
CA MET A 247 -8.87 12.41 -11.27
C MET A 247 -9.28 13.69 -10.55
N VAL A 248 -9.80 13.57 -9.31
CA VAL A 248 -10.12 14.73 -8.46
C VAL A 248 -8.87 15.55 -8.15
N ALA A 249 -7.80 14.90 -7.71
CA ALA A 249 -6.52 15.56 -7.42
C ALA A 249 -5.94 16.25 -8.65
N LYS A 250 -6.02 15.61 -9.82
CA LYS A 250 -5.50 16.14 -11.07
C LYS A 250 -6.29 17.38 -11.53
N LYS A 251 -7.63 17.31 -11.49
CA LYS A 251 -8.48 18.47 -11.76
C LYS A 251 -8.10 19.64 -10.85
N TYR A 252 -8.04 19.39 -9.53
CA TYR A 252 -7.68 20.41 -8.55
C TYR A 252 -6.32 21.05 -8.83
N THR A 253 -5.28 20.24 -9.07
CA THR A 253 -3.92 20.78 -9.30
C THR A 253 -3.79 21.54 -10.61
N LEU A 254 -4.42 21.09 -11.70
CA LEU A 254 -4.43 21.79 -13.00
C LEU A 254 -5.18 23.13 -12.92
N GLU A 255 -6.32 23.17 -12.24
CA GLU A 255 -7.07 24.41 -12.03
C GLU A 255 -6.29 25.40 -11.14
N ALA A 256 -5.68 24.92 -10.06
CA ALA A 256 -4.88 25.76 -9.16
C ALA A 256 -3.64 26.36 -9.85
N ALA A 257 -2.99 25.58 -10.73
CA ALA A 257 -1.83 26.02 -11.50
C ALA A 257 -2.19 26.88 -12.73
N ASN A 258 -3.46 26.95 -13.11
CA ASN A 258 -3.94 27.51 -14.37
C ASN A 258 -3.31 26.89 -15.63
N ASP A 259 -2.97 25.61 -15.56
CA ASP A 259 -2.32 24.90 -16.67
C ASP A 259 -3.29 24.46 -17.78
N CYS A 260 -4.60 24.49 -17.52
CA CYS A 260 -5.65 24.08 -18.46
C CYS A 260 -6.87 25.00 -18.36
N THR A 261 -6.67 26.32 -18.42
CA THR A 261 -7.73 27.33 -18.21
C THR A 261 -8.87 27.25 -19.22
N ASP A 262 -8.57 26.89 -20.47
CA ASP A 262 -9.54 26.80 -21.56
C ASP A 262 -10.12 25.38 -21.70
N CYS A 263 -9.73 24.43 -20.83
CA CYS A 263 -10.15 23.03 -20.93
C CYS A 263 -11.56 22.77 -20.39
N ASP A 264 -12.07 23.62 -19.50
CA ASP A 264 -13.35 23.43 -18.81
C ASP A 264 -13.50 22.02 -18.22
N LEU A 265 -12.51 21.61 -17.40
CA LEU A 265 -12.36 20.21 -16.92
C LEU A 265 -13.54 19.76 -16.05
N TRP A 266 -14.09 18.60 -16.36
CA TRP A 266 -15.11 17.96 -15.55
C TRP A 266 -14.84 16.46 -15.36
N ILE A 267 -15.44 15.87 -14.33
CA ILE A 267 -15.31 14.44 -14.02
C ILE A 267 -16.68 13.78 -14.16
N ALA A 268 -16.75 12.70 -14.93
CA ALA A 268 -17.98 11.94 -15.07
C ALA A 268 -18.35 11.26 -13.73
N PRO A 269 -19.66 11.21 -13.38
CA PRO A 269 -20.10 10.64 -12.10
C PRO A 269 -20.00 9.11 -12.03
N GLU A 270 -19.80 8.44 -13.16
CA GLU A 270 -19.70 6.99 -13.19
C GLU A 270 -18.40 6.49 -12.56
N LEU A 271 -18.51 5.48 -11.72
CA LEU A 271 -17.38 4.65 -11.32
C LEU A 271 -17.29 3.44 -12.24
N LEU A 272 -16.21 3.35 -13.02
CA LEU A 272 -16.05 2.33 -14.04
C LEU A 272 -15.65 0.97 -13.43
N SER A 273 -15.00 0.99 -12.27
CA SER A 273 -14.55 -0.21 -11.56
C SER A 273 -14.51 0.03 -10.05
N LYS A 274 -14.15 -1.02 -9.31
CA LYS A 274 -13.74 -0.96 -7.90
C LYS A 274 -12.24 -0.99 -7.84
N GLU A 275 -11.66 -0.02 -7.12
CA GLU A 275 -10.23 0.06 -6.88
C GLU A 275 -9.97 0.05 -5.35
N PRO A 276 -10.02 -1.14 -4.70
CA PRO A 276 -9.66 -1.24 -3.29
C PRO A 276 -8.13 -1.10 -3.17
N LEU A 277 -7.68 0.02 -2.62
CA LEU A 277 -6.25 0.30 -2.48
C LEU A 277 -5.74 -0.26 -1.16
N GLY A 278 -4.53 -0.82 -1.18
CA GLY A 278 -3.90 -1.39 0.00
C GLY A 278 -2.39 -1.24 -0.02
N ALA A 279 -1.79 -1.17 1.17
CA ALA A 279 -0.37 -1.38 1.33
C ALA A 279 -0.03 -2.83 0.99
N ALA A 280 1.16 -3.07 0.42
CA ALA A 280 1.64 -4.41 0.12
C ALA A 280 3.05 -4.62 0.66
N VAL A 281 3.30 -5.83 1.14
CA VAL A 281 4.59 -6.31 1.64
C VAL A 281 5.03 -7.51 0.80
N ARG A 282 6.25 -8.00 1.01
CA ARG A 282 6.72 -9.25 0.39
C ARG A 282 5.89 -10.42 0.90
N ASP A 283 5.60 -11.35 0.00
CA ASP A 283 4.96 -12.62 0.35
C ASP A 283 5.80 -13.41 1.38
N MET A 284 5.13 -14.19 2.23
CA MET A 284 5.72 -15.04 3.27
C MET A 284 6.44 -14.28 4.41
N ASP A 285 6.10 -13.03 4.67
CA ASP A 285 6.58 -12.22 5.79
C ASP A 285 5.39 -11.75 6.64
N SER A 286 4.78 -12.71 7.37
CA SER A 286 3.57 -12.47 8.16
C SER A 286 3.78 -11.45 9.28
N ASP A 287 4.94 -11.46 9.93
CA ASP A 287 5.24 -10.56 11.04
C ASP A 287 5.28 -9.10 10.55
N TRP A 288 5.90 -8.86 9.41
CA TRP A 288 5.93 -7.53 8.79
C TRP A 288 4.55 -7.11 8.26
N LYS A 289 3.83 -8.05 7.63
CA LYS A 289 2.45 -7.81 7.21
C LYS A 289 1.56 -7.38 8.37
N ASP A 290 1.63 -8.10 9.49
CA ASP A 290 0.84 -7.81 10.68
C ASP A 290 1.17 -6.43 11.23
N VAL A 291 2.44 -6.03 11.30
CA VAL A 291 2.83 -4.68 11.71
C VAL A 291 2.18 -3.64 10.81
N VAL A 292 2.34 -3.74 9.49
CA VAL A 292 1.77 -2.78 8.54
C VAL A 292 0.25 -2.73 8.67
N THR A 293 -0.41 -3.89 8.70
CA THR A 293 -1.87 -4.00 8.84
C THR A 293 -2.40 -3.34 10.12
N TRP A 294 -1.80 -3.70 11.27
CA TRP A 294 -2.29 -3.24 12.56
C TRP A 294 -1.97 -1.77 12.85
N VAL A 295 -0.97 -1.19 12.19
CA VAL A 295 -0.77 0.28 12.23
C VAL A 295 -1.97 1.00 11.64
N TRP A 296 -2.46 0.58 10.46
CA TRP A 296 -3.66 1.18 9.87
C TRP A 296 -4.90 0.97 10.75
N PHE A 297 -5.13 -0.26 11.20
CA PHE A 297 -6.26 -0.56 12.10
C PHE A 297 -6.15 0.15 13.43
N GLY A 298 -4.94 0.42 13.93
CA GLY A 298 -4.71 1.22 15.13
C GLY A 298 -5.16 2.67 14.94
N MET A 299 -4.83 3.29 13.80
CA MET A 299 -5.27 4.65 13.46
C MET A 299 -6.80 4.74 13.35
N VAL A 300 -7.44 3.76 12.70
CA VAL A 300 -8.92 3.67 12.61
C VAL A 300 -9.53 3.48 14.00
N THR A 301 -8.99 2.57 14.82
CA THR A 301 -9.46 2.31 16.19
C THR A 301 -9.33 3.54 17.08
N ALA A 302 -8.25 4.30 16.95
CA ALA A 302 -8.03 5.52 17.70
C ALA A 302 -9.12 6.56 17.39
N GLU A 303 -9.45 6.78 16.12
CA GLU A 303 -10.55 7.65 15.72
C GLU A 303 -11.91 7.15 16.26
N GLU A 304 -12.19 5.84 16.14
CA GLU A 304 -13.42 5.24 16.70
C GLU A 304 -13.57 5.47 18.22
N MET A 305 -12.44 5.58 18.93
CA MET A 305 -12.40 5.83 20.38
C MET A 305 -12.32 7.32 20.74
N GLY A 306 -12.25 8.23 19.76
CA GLY A 306 -12.04 9.65 19.98
C GLY A 306 -10.67 9.97 20.57
N ILE A 307 -9.66 9.19 20.21
CA ILE A 307 -8.28 9.38 20.63
C ILE A 307 -7.48 9.94 19.44
N ASP A 308 -6.77 11.03 19.65
CA ASP A 308 -6.06 11.82 18.65
C ASP A 308 -4.64 12.21 19.10
N SER A 309 -3.94 12.98 18.26
CA SER A 309 -2.57 13.44 18.53
C SER A 309 -2.45 14.38 19.74
N GLU A 310 -3.52 15.06 20.14
CA GLU A 310 -3.51 16.01 21.26
C GLU A 310 -3.91 15.36 22.59
N ASN A 311 -4.81 14.35 22.55
CA ASN A 311 -5.41 13.81 23.76
C ASN A 311 -4.88 12.44 24.21
N TYR A 312 -4.14 11.68 23.36
CA TYR A 312 -3.71 10.31 23.65
C TYR A 312 -2.95 10.16 24.97
N MET A 313 -2.14 11.14 25.36
CA MET A 313 -1.40 11.10 26.63
C MET A 313 -2.28 11.21 27.88
N ASN A 314 -3.50 11.73 27.73
CA ASN A 314 -4.47 11.93 28.81
C ASN A 314 -5.68 11.00 28.69
N ALA A 315 -5.68 10.06 27.74
CA ALA A 315 -6.77 9.12 27.53
C ALA A 315 -6.94 8.21 28.75
N ASP A 316 -8.21 7.84 29.04
CA ASP A 316 -8.55 7.03 30.23
C ASP A 316 -8.13 5.56 30.05
N THR A 317 -6.92 5.23 30.46
CA THR A 317 -6.37 3.88 30.46
C THR A 317 -6.98 2.94 31.51
N SER A 318 -7.90 3.41 32.37
CA SER A 318 -8.72 2.49 33.17
C SER A 318 -9.73 1.73 32.31
N ASN A 319 -10.02 2.21 31.11
CA ASN A 319 -10.69 1.45 30.06
C ASN A 319 -9.71 0.44 29.44
N PRO A 320 -9.94 -0.88 29.58
CA PRO A 320 -8.99 -1.88 29.07
C PRO A 320 -8.80 -1.86 27.57
N ALA A 321 -9.71 -1.31 26.78
CA ALA A 321 -9.55 -1.17 25.33
C ALA A 321 -8.59 -0.03 24.98
N VAL A 322 -8.68 1.09 25.69
CA VAL A 322 -7.74 2.21 25.58
C VAL A 322 -6.34 1.81 26.05
N ASP A 323 -6.24 1.08 27.16
CA ASP A 323 -4.94 0.57 27.66
C ASP A 323 -4.27 -0.37 26.64
N ARG A 324 -5.03 -1.28 26.03
CA ARG A 324 -4.49 -2.16 24.98
C ARG A 324 -3.98 -1.37 23.78
N LEU A 325 -4.76 -0.39 23.31
CA LEU A 325 -4.37 0.45 22.18
C LEU A 325 -3.08 1.23 22.45
N LEU A 326 -2.96 1.82 23.62
CA LEU A 326 -1.89 2.78 23.91
C LEU A 326 -0.65 2.17 24.59
N ASN A 327 -0.79 1.05 25.33
CA ASN A 327 0.24 0.57 26.24
C ASN A 327 0.65 -0.90 26.04
N GLN A 328 0.17 -1.56 24.98
CA GLN A 328 0.48 -2.96 24.74
C GLN A 328 0.90 -3.20 23.29
N ASN A 329 1.93 -4.04 23.08
CA ASN A 329 2.35 -4.41 21.73
C ASN A 329 1.51 -5.54 21.10
N LEU A 330 0.72 -6.24 21.91
CA LEU A 330 -0.19 -7.29 21.47
C LEU A 330 0.47 -8.43 20.68
N GLY A 331 1.77 -8.63 20.86
CA GLY A 331 2.56 -9.64 20.14
C GLY A 331 3.02 -9.20 18.74
N LEU A 332 2.87 -7.92 18.38
CA LEU A 332 3.36 -7.40 17.10
C LEU A 332 4.88 -7.30 17.07
N GLY A 333 5.44 -7.55 15.90
CA GLY A 333 6.88 -7.58 15.64
C GLY A 333 7.44 -9.00 15.63
N THR A 334 8.76 -9.12 15.57
CA THR A 334 9.48 -10.40 15.65
C THR A 334 9.98 -10.66 17.06
N ASP A 335 10.44 -11.88 17.35
CA ASP A 335 11.11 -12.20 18.63
C ASP A 335 12.35 -11.33 18.86
N ALA A 336 13.07 -10.99 17.79
CA ALA A 336 14.26 -10.14 17.85
C ALA A 336 13.93 -8.65 17.99
N ASN A 337 12.86 -8.21 17.35
CA ASN A 337 12.41 -6.82 17.29
C ASN A 337 10.90 -6.72 17.58
N PRO A 338 10.44 -6.99 18.82
CA PRO A 338 9.05 -6.76 19.20
C PRO A 338 8.74 -5.26 19.15
N LEU A 339 7.54 -4.88 18.71
CA LEU A 339 7.14 -3.49 18.78
C LEU A 339 7.19 -2.96 20.23
N PRO A 340 7.56 -1.68 20.44
CA PRO A 340 7.45 -1.08 21.78
C PRO A 340 5.99 -1.11 22.25
N ALA A 341 5.76 -1.26 23.56
CA ALA A 341 4.40 -1.26 24.11
C ALA A 341 3.63 0.04 23.81
N THR A 342 4.36 1.13 23.54
CA THR A 342 3.84 2.45 23.20
C THR A 342 3.79 2.73 21.69
N TRP A 343 3.84 1.69 20.85
CA TRP A 343 3.89 1.86 19.39
C TRP A 343 2.77 2.74 18.85
N MET A 344 1.54 2.60 19.38
CA MET A 344 0.42 3.42 18.94
C MET A 344 0.51 4.87 19.40
N GLN A 345 1.10 5.13 20.58
CA GLN A 345 1.41 6.51 21.01
C GLN A 345 2.41 7.18 20.04
N ASN A 346 3.41 6.43 19.55
CA ASN A 346 4.34 6.94 18.56
C ASN A 346 3.64 7.28 17.24
N VAL A 347 2.68 6.45 16.80
CA VAL A 347 1.85 6.69 15.61
C VAL A 347 1.02 7.97 15.80
N LEU A 348 0.30 8.08 16.91
CA LEU A 348 -0.58 9.22 17.19
C LEU A 348 0.21 10.54 17.28
N SER A 349 1.40 10.52 17.90
CA SER A 349 2.24 11.71 17.97
C SER A 349 2.83 12.16 16.63
N THR A 350 2.79 11.31 15.61
CA THR A 350 3.41 11.55 14.29
C THR A 350 2.40 11.87 13.21
N SER A 351 1.43 10.99 13.02
CA SER A 351 0.44 11.04 11.93
C SER A 351 -0.99 11.23 12.44
N GLY A 352 -1.18 11.22 13.77
CA GLY A 352 -2.50 11.25 14.36
C GLY A 352 -3.30 9.96 14.14
N ASN A 353 -4.61 10.04 14.33
CA ASN A 353 -5.54 8.98 13.98
C ASN A 353 -5.90 9.03 12.48
N TYR A 354 -6.77 8.12 12.02
CA TYR A 354 -7.18 8.06 10.61
C TYR A 354 -7.86 9.35 10.13
N GLY A 355 -8.68 9.98 10.98
CA GLY A 355 -9.35 11.25 10.67
C GLY A 355 -8.38 12.40 10.47
N GLU A 356 -7.39 12.54 11.36
CA GLU A 356 -6.34 13.56 11.26
C GLU A 356 -5.46 13.33 10.01
N ALA A 357 -5.06 12.08 9.75
CA ALA A 357 -4.29 11.73 8.55
C ALA A 357 -5.07 12.04 7.26
N TRP A 358 -6.38 11.80 7.25
CA TRP A 358 -7.25 12.18 6.13
C TRP A 358 -7.33 13.69 5.94
N ASP A 359 -7.60 14.42 7.02
CA ASP A 359 -7.76 15.87 6.99
C ASP A 359 -6.47 16.57 6.51
N ASN A 360 -5.32 16.17 7.06
CA ASN A 360 -4.01 16.66 6.64
C ASN A 360 -3.69 16.36 5.17
N SER A 361 -4.31 15.34 4.59
CA SER A 361 -4.07 14.91 3.21
C SER A 361 -5.00 15.57 2.20
N PHE A 362 -6.27 15.72 2.53
CA PHE A 362 -7.31 16.09 1.57
C PHE A 362 -8.11 17.34 1.94
N CYS A 363 -7.96 17.87 3.16
CA CYS A 363 -8.73 18.99 3.66
C CYS A 363 -7.80 20.12 4.11
N ASP A 364 -8.24 20.94 5.08
CA ASP A 364 -7.48 22.13 5.50
C ASP A 364 -6.54 21.90 6.73
N GLY A 365 -6.49 20.68 7.25
CA GLY A 365 -5.62 20.31 8.37
C GLY A 365 -6.07 20.88 9.73
N SER A 366 -7.33 21.23 9.89
CA SER A 366 -7.87 21.79 11.13
C SER A 366 -8.68 20.81 11.98
N TYR A 367 -8.87 19.58 11.49
CA TYR A 367 -9.67 18.57 12.18
C TYR A 367 -8.93 17.99 13.38
N ASP A 368 -9.62 17.94 14.53
CA ASP A 368 -9.05 17.47 15.79
C ASP A 368 -9.08 15.93 15.96
N GLY A 369 -9.62 15.20 14.98
CA GLY A 369 -9.67 13.75 15.00
C GLY A 369 -10.76 13.13 15.89
N THR A 370 -11.58 13.93 16.57
CA THR A 370 -12.59 13.44 17.54
C THR A 370 -14.03 13.68 17.13
N SER A 371 -14.28 14.65 16.25
CA SER A 371 -15.62 15.16 15.95
C SER A 371 -16.33 14.45 14.79
N GLY A 372 -15.73 13.42 14.22
CA GLY A 372 -16.24 12.69 13.05
C GLY A 372 -15.98 13.41 11.72
N SER A 373 -16.09 12.68 10.62
CA SER A 373 -15.70 13.19 9.28
C SER A 373 -16.52 14.39 8.80
N ALA A 374 -17.71 14.63 9.35
CA ALA A 374 -18.53 15.80 9.01
C ALA A 374 -17.97 17.13 9.53
N ALA A 375 -17.02 17.10 10.47
CA ALA A 375 -16.34 18.29 10.99
C ALA A 375 -15.14 18.74 10.14
N MET A 376 -14.67 17.92 9.20
CA MET A 376 -13.59 18.28 8.30
C MET A 376 -14.02 19.39 7.34
N THR A 377 -13.17 20.38 7.15
CA THR A 377 -13.45 21.55 6.30
C THR A 377 -12.40 21.72 5.19
N GLY A 378 -12.72 22.49 4.15
CA GLY A 378 -11.80 22.74 3.05
C GLY A 378 -11.44 21.51 2.22
N CYS A 379 -12.21 20.43 2.29
CA CYS A 379 -11.86 19.17 1.64
C CYS A 379 -12.00 19.23 0.12
N VAL A 380 -10.92 18.94 -0.59
CA VAL A 380 -10.93 18.63 -2.03
C VAL A 380 -11.52 17.23 -2.25
N LEU A 381 -11.24 16.30 -1.35
CA LEU A 381 -11.85 14.98 -1.32
C LEU A 381 -12.43 14.73 0.08
N SER A 382 -13.75 14.78 0.20
CA SER A 382 -14.45 14.48 1.44
C SER A 382 -14.71 12.99 1.56
N ARG A 383 -14.58 12.42 2.78
CA ARG A 383 -14.98 11.03 3.04
C ARG A 383 -16.44 10.89 3.52
N VAL A 384 -17.12 12.01 3.81
CA VAL A 384 -18.53 12.01 4.23
C VAL A 384 -19.41 11.37 3.18
N GLY A 385 -20.18 10.34 3.58
CA GLY A 385 -21.07 9.61 2.68
C GLY A 385 -20.37 8.71 1.67
N THR A 386 -19.07 8.48 1.81
CA THR A 386 -18.29 7.57 0.96
C THR A 386 -17.90 6.29 1.71
N ALA A 387 -17.37 5.31 0.97
CA ALA A 387 -16.82 4.09 1.56
C ALA A 387 -15.62 4.34 2.49
N ASN A 388 -14.96 5.48 2.39
CA ASN A 388 -13.81 5.87 3.21
C ASN A 388 -14.18 6.44 4.58
N ALA A 389 -15.45 6.69 4.86
CA ALA A 389 -15.94 7.02 6.22
C ALA A 389 -15.86 5.79 7.13
N LEU A 390 -15.84 6.01 8.44
CA LEU A 390 -15.96 4.92 9.41
C LEU A 390 -17.28 4.16 9.24
N VAL A 391 -17.32 2.90 9.64
CA VAL A 391 -18.56 2.10 9.67
C VAL A 391 -19.63 2.77 10.52
N SER A 392 -19.27 3.40 11.64
CA SER A 392 -20.18 4.21 12.48
C SER A 392 -20.81 5.40 11.75
N GLU A 393 -20.20 5.87 10.68
CA GLU A 393 -20.65 6.97 9.82
C GLU A 393 -21.27 6.47 8.50
N GLY A 394 -21.42 5.16 8.33
CA GLY A 394 -22.01 4.53 7.14
C GLY A 394 -21.03 4.18 6.02
N GLY A 395 -19.72 4.28 6.28
CA GLY A 395 -18.66 3.86 5.37
C GLY A 395 -18.22 2.40 5.56
N LEU A 396 -17.01 2.08 5.12
CA LEU A 396 -16.42 0.73 5.16
C LEU A 396 -15.09 0.66 5.94
N GLN A 397 -14.57 1.80 6.44
CA GLN A 397 -13.38 1.78 7.29
C GLN A 397 -13.75 1.16 8.64
N PHE A 398 -13.17 0.00 8.91
CA PHE A 398 -13.48 -0.83 10.05
C PHE A 398 -12.23 -1.58 10.52
N ALA A 399 -11.90 -1.45 11.81
CA ALA A 399 -10.81 -2.17 12.42
C ALA A 399 -11.30 -3.40 13.18
N PRO A 400 -10.62 -4.56 13.04
CA PRO A 400 -10.87 -5.71 13.92
C PRO A 400 -10.50 -5.36 15.38
N PRO A 401 -11.13 -6.01 16.38
CA PRO A 401 -10.83 -5.75 17.78
C PRO A 401 -9.37 -6.04 18.13
N MET A 402 -8.68 -5.10 18.74
CA MET A 402 -7.31 -5.25 19.26
C MET A 402 -7.34 -6.01 20.60
N ARG A 403 -6.93 -7.29 20.60
CA ARG A 403 -6.95 -8.16 21.79
C ARG A 403 -5.78 -9.11 21.83
#